data_3e2726f05d6fa138b9fe64bd6c45e961
#
_entry.id   3e2726f05d6fa138b9fe64bd6c45e961
#
_cell.length_a   1.000
_cell.length_b   1.000
_cell.length_c   1.000
_cell.angle_alpha   90.00
_cell.angle_beta   90.00
_cell.angle_gamma   90.00
#
_symmetry.space_group_name_H-M   'P 1'
#
loop_
_entity.id
_entity.type
_entity.pdbx_description
1 polymer ?
#
loop_
_entity_poly.entity_id
_entity_poly.type
_entity_poly.pdbx_seq_one_letter_code
_entity_poly.pdbx_strand_id
1 'polypeptide(L)'
;MSEKDWKKQRRFRQGFASLLQKILKKTLQQTPYTGPLHSVVILAQEKYGDAILLTPLLKQLKQQFPAIAIHVVTFSKATYEFFRSDRHIDSLHCTKGNVWNYYRQILTKRFDLLFNTKDHPSTSFILQSIIIRAYRKAGIDCEYHRGIYDYLVDLDFHTQIALKNCGLLSILGKPVPSDMCRPYIPPMPVSPAILQFITSLSDRPCIGINISAGGATRYWTEENWLKLTRAFPERQFLVLSAPTEREQKARLERHCPNIIPSPETANLYETNLIVGKTALLVTPDTAMVHVASCSGIPVIGLYGIAAQDQSRFRPFLVTHRMLISPTALVKDITAEHVIVELNLLLGK
;
A
#
# COMPACT_ATOMS: atom_id res chain seq x y z
N MET A 1 -6.05 15.13 16.16
CA MET A 1 -4.93 14.94 17.11
C MET A 1 -4.04 16.17 17.02
N SER A 2 -3.75 16.84 18.14
CA SER A 2 -2.92 18.04 18.14
C SER A 2 -1.43 17.71 17.84
N GLU A 3 -0.65 18.70 17.40
CA GLU A 3 0.80 18.54 17.18
C GLU A 3 1.54 18.11 18.48
N LYS A 4 1.07 18.61 19.63
CA LYS A 4 1.60 18.20 20.94
C LYS A 4 1.34 16.72 21.23
N ASP A 5 0.15 16.22 20.93
CA ASP A 5 -0.20 14.79 21.12
C ASP A 5 0.65 13.89 20.23
N TRP A 6 0.87 14.31 18.96
CA TRP A 6 1.71 13.56 18.04
C TRP A 6 3.18 13.47 18.53
N LYS A 7 3.75 14.60 18.97
CA LYS A 7 5.12 14.64 19.53
C LYS A 7 5.24 13.77 20.79
N LYS A 8 4.23 13.79 21.69
CA LYS A 8 4.20 12.96 22.90
C LYS A 8 4.15 11.48 22.56
N GLN A 9 3.27 11.08 21.63
CA GLN A 9 3.19 9.68 21.18
C GLN A 9 4.48 9.20 20.52
N ARG A 10 5.13 10.05 19.70
CA ARG A 10 6.40 9.72 19.06
C ARG A 10 7.48 9.47 20.12
N ARG A 11 7.64 10.36 21.10
CA ARG A 11 8.61 10.19 22.21
C ARG A 11 8.36 8.92 23.01
N PHE A 12 7.09 8.61 23.30
CA PHE A 12 6.73 7.37 23.99
C PHE A 12 7.16 6.13 23.20
N ARG A 13 6.85 6.08 21.89
CA ARG A 13 7.24 4.96 21.02
C ARG A 13 8.75 4.78 20.95
N GLN A 14 9.49 5.87 20.84
CA GLN A 14 10.95 5.86 20.83
C GLN A 14 11.52 5.38 22.16
N GLY A 15 11.04 5.91 23.30
CA GLY A 15 11.46 5.49 24.64
C GLY A 15 11.17 4.00 24.89
N PHE A 16 10.00 3.52 24.48
CA PHE A 16 9.65 2.11 24.59
C PHE A 16 10.59 1.21 23.79
N ALA A 17 10.86 1.57 22.53
CA ALA A 17 11.79 0.83 21.68
C ALA A 17 13.21 0.83 22.27
N SER A 18 13.70 1.98 22.73
CA SER A 18 15.04 2.10 23.35
C SER A 18 15.19 1.28 24.63
N LEU A 19 14.13 1.19 25.44
CA LEU A 19 14.11 0.31 26.62
C LEU A 19 14.28 -1.16 26.20
N LEU A 20 13.53 -1.58 25.19
CA LEU A 20 13.58 -2.96 24.70
C LEU A 20 14.92 -3.31 24.05
N GLN A 21 15.55 -2.38 23.34
CA GLN A 21 16.92 -2.55 22.82
C GLN A 21 17.91 -2.88 23.96
N LYS A 22 17.81 -2.16 25.08
CA LYS A 22 18.69 -2.37 26.26
C LYS A 22 18.43 -3.71 26.95
N ILE A 23 17.19 -4.19 26.93
CA ILE A 23 16.80 -5.47 27.58
C ILE A 23 17.16 -6.66 26.69
N LEU A 24 16.78 -6.62 25.42
CA LEU A 24 16.93 -7.76 24.50
C LEU A 24 18.36 -7.94 24.00
N LYS A 25 19.06 -6.86 23.73
CA LYS A 25 20.47 -6.80 23.29
C LYS A 25 20.82 -7.81 22.19
N LYS A 26 19.90 -8.03 21.24
CA LYS A 26 20.16 -8.97 20.16
C LYS A 26 21.29 -8.48 19.25
N THR A 27 22.17 -9.42 18.88
CA THR A 27 23.23 -9.19 17.89
C THR A 27 22.71 -9.52 16.50
N LEU A 28 22.90 -8.61 15.55
CA LEU A 28 22.52 -8.81 14.15
C LEU A 28 23.34 -9.92 13.52
N GLN A 29 22.66 -10.83 12.83
CA GLN A 29 23.30 -11.85 12.04
C GLN A 29 23.77 -11.23 10.71
N GLN A 30 25.02 -11.54 10.34
CA GLN A 30 25.65 -11.02 9.12
C GLN A 30 25.51 -11.97 7.92
N THR A 31 25.20 -13.22 8.18
CA THR A 31 25.00 -14.24 7.14
C THR A 31 23.51 -14.46 6.86
N PRO A 32 23.13 -14.87 5.66
CA PRO A 32 21.75 -15.24 5.37
C PRO A 32 21.22 -16.31 6.35
N TYR A 33 19.91 -16.32 6.51
CA TYR A 33 19.22 -17.32 7.33
C TYR A 33 19.30 -18.69 6.67
N THR A 34 19.89 -19.65 7.38
CA THR A 34 20.07 -21.04 6.92
C THR A 34 19.30 -22.08 7.74
N GLY A 35 18.48 -21.61 8.70
CA GLY A 35 17.63 -22.49 9.50
C GLY A 35 16.43 -23.06 8.73
N PRO A 36 15.65 -23.95 9.38
CA PRO A 36 14.42 -24.47 8.78
C PRO A 36 13.45 -23.32 8.48
N LEU A 37 12.74 -23.37 7.35
CA LEU A 37 11.79 -22.37 6.90
C LEU A 37 10.48 -23.03 6.46
N HIS A 38 9.78 -23.65 7.42
CA HIS A 38 8.46 -24.23 7.20
C HIS A 38 7.34 -23.24 7.49
N SER A 39 7.61 -22.20 8.28
CA SER A 39 6.60 -21.22 8.70
C SER A 39 7.16 -19.83 8.86
N VAL A 40 6.41 -18.82 8.39
CA VAL A 40 6.70 -17.39 8.61
C VAL A 40 5.46 -16.66 9.09
N VAL A 41 5.64 -15.80 10.11
CA VAL A 41 4.62 -14.83 10.53
C VAL A 41 5.01 -13.45 10.03
N ILE A 42 4.13 -12.79 9.29
CA ILE A 42 4.34 -11.44 8.75
C ILE A 42 3.37 -10.48 9.43
N LEU A 43 3.89 -9.43 10.05
CA LEU A 43 3.10 -8.36 10.63
C LEU A 43 2.79 -7.33 9.55
N ALA A 44 1.55 -7.33 9.03
CA ALA A 44 1.12 -6.44 7.95
C ALA A 44 0.65 -5.08 8.49
N GLN A 45 1.02 -4.01 7.80
CA GLN A 45 0.64 -2.64 8.16
C GLN A 45 -0.86 -2.38 7.95
N GLU A 46 -1.38 -1.26 8.51
CA GLU A 46 -2.82 -1.04 8.71
C GLU A 46 -3.54 -0.42 7.51
N LYS A 47 -2.82 0.17 6.53
CA LYS A 47 -3.41 0.88 5.39
C LYS A 47 -3.42 0.02 4.13
N TYR A 48 -4.37 0.27 3.24
CA TYR A 48 -4.46 -0.43 1.94
C TYR A 48 -3.19 -0.29 1.08
N GLY A 49 -2.60 0.91 1.02
CA GLY A 49 -1.36 1.12 0.27
C GLY A 49 -0.23 0.21 0.74
N ASP A 50 -0.03 0.13 2.06
CA ASP A 50 0.98 -0.76 2.65
C ASP A 50 0.65 -2.25 2.40
N ALA A 51 -0.64 -2.62 2.46
CA ALA A 51 -1.08 -3.99 2.19
C ALA A 51 -0.81 -4.39 0.73
N ILE A 52 -1.11 -3.51 -0.23
CA ILE A 52 -0.79 -3.72 -1.65
C ILE A 52 0.73 -3.92 -1.82
N LEU A 53 1.53 -3.07 -1.21
CA LEU A 53 3.00 -3.13 -1.31
C LEU A 53 3.63 -4.32 -0.56
N LEU A 54 2.86 -5.07 0.22
CA LEU A 54 3.29 -6.33 0.84
C LEU A 54 3.07 -7.55 -0.09
N THR A 55 2.11 -7.48 -1.01
CA THR A 55 1.72 -8.63 -1.84
C THR A 55 2.85 -9.26 -2.66
N PRO A 56 3.83 -8.50 -3.21
CA PRO A 56 4.96 -9.10 -3.93
C PRO A 56 5.75 -10.08 -3.06
N LEU A 57 6.01 -9.71 -1.80
CA LEU A 57 6.71 -10.60 -0.88
C LEU A 57 5.96 -11.91 -0.66
N LEU A 58 4.63 -11.88 -0.47
CA LEU A 58 3.81 -13.08 -0.28
C LEU A 58 3.92 -14.03 -1.48
N LYS A 59 3.79 -13.47 -2.69
CA LYS A 59 3.95 -14.21 -3.94
C LYS A 59 5.35 -14.81 -4.07
N GLN A 60 6.39 -14.03 -3.86
CA GLN A 60 7.78 -14.47 -4.00
C GLN A 60 8.17 -15.52 -2.95
N LEU A 61 7.69 -15.40 -1.71
CA LEU A 61 7.89 -16.44 -0.69
C LEU A 61 7.32 -17.77 -1.12
N LYS A 62 6.10 -17.82 -1.65
CA LYS A 62 5.50 -19.07 -2.16
C LYS A 62 6.21 -19.61 -3.39
N GLN A 63 6.72 -18.75 -4.26
CA GLN A 63 7.48 -19.19 -5.44
C GLN A 63 8.85 -19.76 -5.08
N GLN A 64 9.58 -19.14 -4.16
CA GLN A 64 10.91 -19.58 -3.74
C GLN A 64 10.89 -20.72 -2.72
N PHE A 65 9.84 -20.78 -1.91
CA PHE A 65 9.64 -21.76 -0.84
C PHE A 65 8.20 -22.31 -0.90
N PRO A 66 7.86 -23.20 -1.86
CA PRO A 66 6.47 -23.64 -2.09
C PRO A 66 5.79 -24.28 -0.86
N ALA A 67 6.57 -24.94 0.00
CA ALA A 67 6.07 -25.62 1.20
C ALA A 67 5.94 -24.71 2.43
N ILE A 68 6.34 -23.41 2.33
CA ILE A 68 6.28 -22.50 3.49
C ILE A 68 4.83 -22.19 3.88
N ALA A 69 4.51 -22.28 5.16
CA ALA A 69 3.25 -21.77 5.69
C ALA A 69 3.36 -20.27 6.01
N ILE A 70 2.62 -19.43 5.30
CA ILE A 70 2.62 -17.99 5.49
C ILE A 70 1.42 -17.60 6.37
N HIS A 71 1.72 -17.05 7.56
CA HIS A 71 0.76 -16.50 8.49
C HIS A 71 0.83 -14.98 8.45
N VAL A 72 -0.27 -14.30 8.14
CA VAL A 72 -0.32 -12.84 8.14
C VAL A 72 -1.13 -12.34 9.33
N VAL A 73 -0.56 -11.43 10.09
CA VAL A 73 -1.20 -10.76 11.22
C VAL A 73 -1.49 -9.32 10.84
N THR A 74 -2.75 -8.93 10.83
CA THR A 74 -3.22 -7.58 10.52
C THR A 74 -3.64 -6.83 11.79
N PHE A 75 -3.58 -5.50 11.75
CA PHE A 75 -3.93 -4.60 12.85
C PHE A 75 -5.19 -3.78 12.56
N SER A 76 -5.80 -3.98 11.40
CA SER A 76 -7.06 -3.33 11.01
C SER A 76 -7.98 -4.30 10.28
N LYS A 77 -9.31 -4.06 10.37
CA LYS A 77 -10.30 -4.82 9.63
C LYS A 77 -10.13 -4.65 8.12
N ALA A 78 -9.79 -3.45 7.67
CA ALA A 78 -9.61 -3.14 6.26
C ALA A 78 -8.52 -4.00 5.60
N THR A 79 -7.34 -4.12 6.23
CA THR A 79 -6.26 -4.97 5.71
C THR A 79 -6.55 -6.47 5.89
N TYR A 80 -7.32 -6.86 6.92
CA TYR A 80 -7.80 -8.23 7.05
C TYR A 80 -8.70 -8.61 5.87
N GLU A 81 -9.70 -7.79 5.54
CA GLU A 81 -10.59 -8.04 4.40
C GLU A 81 -9.82 -8.03 3.06
N PHE A 82 -8.83 -7.16 2.91
CA PHE A 82 -7.97 -7.11 1.72
C PHE A 82 -7.23 -8.42 1.48
N PHE A 83 -6.67 -9.03 2.53
CA PHE A 83 -5.89 -10.27 2.42
C PHE A 83 -6.73 -11.55 2.44
N ARG A 84 -8.03 -11.45 2.73
CA ARG A 84 -8.90 -12.61 3.01
C ARG A 84 -8.93 -13.65 1.88
N SER A 85 -8.77 -13.21 0.65
CA SER A 85 -8.80 -14.06 -0.55
C SER A 85 -7.44 -14.28 -1.18
N ASP A 86 -6.37 -13.86 -0.53
CA ASP A 86 -5.01 -14.04 -1.08
C ASP A 86 -4.57 -15.50 -0.96
N ARG A 87 -4.41 -16.15 -2.11
CA ARG A 87 -4.03 -17.55 -2.23
C ARG A 87 -2.61 -17.89 -1.72
N HIS A 88 -1.78 -16.87 -1.49
CA HIS A 88 -0.42 -17.06 -0.96
C HIS A 88 -0.38 -17.07 0.57
N ILE A 89 -1.51 -16.81 1.23
CA ILE A 89 -1.63 -16.79 2.69
C ILE A 89 -2.29 -18.08 3.16
N ASP A 90 -1.60 -18.83 4.00
CA ASP A 90 -2.15 -20.07 4.60
C ASP A 90 -3.02 -19.77 5.83
N SER A 91 -2.73 -18.68 6.53
CA SER A 91 -3.49 -18.32 7.74
C SER A 91 -3.48 -16.80 7.95
N LEU A 92 -4.67 -16.22 8.08
CA LEU A 92 -4.88 -14.78 8.25
C LEU A 92 -5.51 -14.48 9.60
N HIS A 93 -4.92 -13.54 10.34
CA HIS A 93 -5.33 -13.17 11.68
C HIS A 93 -5.45 -11.66 11.83
N CYS A 94 -6.40 -11.21 12.67
CA CYS A 94 -6.54 -9.81 13.05
C CYS A 94 -6.39 -9.66 14.57
N THR A 95 -5.47 -8.79 15.00
CA THR A 95 -5.25 -8.53 16.44
C THR A 95 -6.47 -7.95 17.15
N LYS A 96 -7.38 -7.32 16.40
CA LYS A 96 -8.65 -6.73 16.88
C LYS A 96 -9.87 -7.60 16.56
N GLY A 97 -9.66 -8.83 16.09
CA GLY A 97 -10.71 -9.76 15.72
C GLY A 97 -11.03 -10.76 16.84
N ASN A 98 -11.15 -12.03 16.47
CA ASN A 98 -11.35 -13.11 17.42
C ASN A 98 -10.05 -13.37 18.23
N VAL A 99 -10.00 -12.80 19.43
CA VAL A 99 -8.85 -12.86 20.35
C VAL A 99 -8.48 -14.31 20.71
N TRP A 100 -9.48 -15.17 20.91
CA TRP A 100 -9.25 -16.58 21.25
C TRP A 100 -8.62 -17.36 20.11
N ASN A 101 -9.08 -17.15 18.88
CA ASN A 101 -8.50 -17.75 17.70
C ASN A 101 -7.06 -17.25 17.47
N TYR A 102 -6.84 -15.93 17.64
CA TYR A 102 -5.51 -15.35 17.57
C TYR A 102 -4.55 -15.95 18.60
N TYR A 103 -4.97 -16.04 19.85
CA TYR A 103 -4.20 -16.68 20.92
C TYR A 103 -3.82 -18.11 20.51
N ARG A 104 -4.80 -18.94 20.16
CA ARG A 104 -4.61 -20.37 19.85
C ARG A 104 -3.77 -20.60 18.59
N GLN A 105 -3.90 -19.79 17.57
CA GLN A 105 -3.24 -20.01 16.28
C GLN A 105 -1.90 -19.29 16.15
N ILE A 106 -1.67 -18.25 16.91
CA ILE A 106 -0.46 -17.43 16.83
C ILE A 106 0.36 -17.46 18.12
N LEU A 107 -0.23 -17.16 19.28
CA LEU A 107 0.55 -16.97 20.50
C LEU A 107 1.02 -18.27 21.15
N THR A 108 0.29 -19.38 20.97
CA THR A 108 0.69 -20.69 21.52
C THR A 108 1.67 -21.45 20.62
N LYS A 109 1.78 -21.06 19.34
CA LYS A 109 2.68 -21.72 18.37
C LYS A 109 4.07 -21.07 18.38
N ARG A 110 5.04 -21.81 17.84
CA ARG A 110 6.38 -21.28 17.52
C ARG A 110 6.60 -21.37 16.02
N PHE A 111 7.04 -20.28 15.41
CA PHE A 111 7.30 -20.17 13.99
C PHE A 111 8.81 -20.17 13.72
N ASP A 112 9.21 -20.50 12.50
CA ASP A 112 10.63 -20.44 12.14
C ASP A 112 11.10 -19.01 12.03
N LEU A 113 10.30 -18.15 11.39
CA LEU A 113 10.62 -16.74 11.19
C LEU A 113 9.43 -15.83 11.49
N LEU A 114 9.72 -14.66 12.06
CA LEU A 114 8.78 -13.54 12.13
C LEU A 114 9.35 -12.37 11.34
N PHE A 115 8.53 -11.69 10.54
CA PHE A 115 8.91 -10.48 9.83
C PHE A 115 8.01 -9.30 10.19
N ASN A 116 8.62 -8.23 10.68
CA ASN A 116 7.98 -6.94 10.94
C ASN A 116 8.19 -6.01 9.75
N THR A 117 7.10 -5.61 9.10
CA THR A 117 7.12 -4.73 7.91
C THR A 117 7.18 -3.23 8.22
N LYS A 118 7.14 -2.82 9.50
CA LYS A 118 7.32 -1.40 9.88
C LYS A 118 8.79 -1.02 9.77
N ASP A 119 9.06 0.16 9.24
CA ASP A 119 10.39 0.77 9.16
C ASP A 119 10.53 2.01 10.07
N HIS A 120 9.69 2.08 11.08
CA HIS A 120 9.72 3.09 12.15
C HIS A 120 9.18 2.49 13.46
N PRO A 121 9.50 3.08 14.64
CA PRO A 121 9.07 2.52 15.91
C PRO A 121 7.54 2.54 16.02
N SER A 122 6.96 1.36 16.21
CA SER A 122 5.55 1.15 16.48
C SER A 122 5.40 0.24 17.67
N THR A 123 4.82 0.75 18.76
CA THR A 123 4.63 -0.02 20.00
C THR A 123 3.87 -1.32 19.75
N SER A 124 2.80 -1.28 18.95
CA SER A 124 1.99 -2.47 18.65
C SER A 124 2.80 -3.53 17.90
N PHE A 125 3.57 -3.13 16.86
CA PHE A 125 4.36 -4.05 16.06
C PHE A 125 5.53 -4.64 16.85
N ILE A 126 6.22 -3.81 17.64
CA ILE A 126 7.32 -4.28 18.49
C ILE A 126 6.77 -5.23 19.56
N LEU A 127 5.64 -4.90 20.21
CA LEU A 127 5.01 -5.78 21.19
C LEU A 127 4.62 -7.13 20.56
N GLN A 128 3.97 -7.14 19.39
CA GLN A 128 3.65 -8.37 18.68
C GLN A 128 4.91 -9.16 18.32
N SER A 129 5.95 -8.46 17.88
CA SER A 129 7.24 -9.11 17.59
C SER A 129 7.87 -9.77 18.83
N ILE A 130 7.59 -9.28 20.02
CA ILE A 130 8.11 -9.88 21.26
C ILE A 130 7.28 -11.09 21.69
N ILE A 131 5.95 -10.94 21.74
CA ILE A 131 5.05 -11.97 22.29
C ILE A 131 4.88 -13.17 21.34
N ILE A 132 4.94 -12.95 20.02
CA ILE A 132 4.91 -14.07 19.07
C ILE A 132 6.24 -14.83 19.14
N ARG A 133 6.13 -16.12 19.33
CA ARG A 133 7.30 -17.01 19.47
C ARG A 133 7.82 -17.40 18.09
N ALA A 134 9.06 -17.00 17.76
CA ALA A 134 9.74 -17.40 16.54
C ALA A 134 11.21 -17.71 16.85
N TYR A 135 11.81 -18.65 16.10
CA TYR A 135 13.24 -18.97 16.25
C TYR A 135 14.13 -17.79 15.86
N ARG A 136 13.76 -17.10 14.77
CA ARG A 136 14.42 -15.85 14.35
C ARG A 136 13.37 -14.79 14.05
N LYS A 137 13.77 -13.53 14.22
CA LYS A 137 12.92 -12.37 13.98
C LYS A 137 13.65 -11.41 13.07
N ALA A 138 12.98 -11.01 12.00
CA ALA A 138 13.47 -10.03 11.04
C ALA A 138 12.61 -8.76 11.06
N GLY A 139 13.20 -7.64 10.72
CA GLY A 139 12.50 -6.36 10.54
C GLY A 139 13.14 -5.54 9.42
N ILE A 140 12.55 -4.40 9.09
CA ILE A 140 13.17 -3.40 8.21
C ILE A 140 14.08 -2.53 9.07
N ASP A 141 15.29 -2.19 8.58
CA ASP A 141 16.25 -1.43 9.37
C ASP A 141 15.72 -0.04 9.72
N CYS A 142 15.81 0.27 10.96
CA CYS A 142 15.76 1.61 11.52
C CYS A 142 16.46 1.62 12.88
N GLU A 143 16.87 2.79 13.33
CA GLU A 143 17.58 2.98 14.60
C GLU A 143 16.94 2.20 15.76
N TYR A 144 15.62 2.17 15.83
CA TYR A 144 14.85 1.56 16.94
C TYR A 144 14.60 0.06 16.79
N HIS A 145 15.03 -0.58 15.70
CA HIS A 145 14.92 -2.03 15.49
C HIS A 145 16.22 -2.77 15.82
N ARG A 146 17.35 -2.08 15.78
CA ARG A 146 18.66 -2.64 16.18
C ARG A 146 18.62 -3.09 17.62
N GLY A 147 19.15 -4.26 17.91
CA GLY A 147 19.08 -4.88 19.26
C GLY A 147 17.76 -5.58 19.61
N ILE A 148 16.72 -5.50 18.75
CA ILE A 148 15.41 -6.17 18.92
C ILE A 148 15.27 -7.37 17.99
N TYR A 149 15.75 -7.27 16.76
CA TYR A 149 15.64 -8.29 15.73
C TYR A 149 16.97 -9.00 15.49
N ASP A 150 16.90 -10.26 15.02
CA ASP A 150 18.07 -11.05 14.64
C ASP A 150 18.59 -10.62 13.26
N TYR A 151 17.68 -10.20 12.37
CA TYR A 151 17.97 -9.75 11.01
C TYR A 151 17.27 -8.43 10.72
N LEU A 152 17.91 -7.58 9.93
CA LEU A 152 17.33 -6.34 9.44
C LEU A 152 17.50 -6.26 7.91
N VAL A 153 16.43 -5.89 7.23
CA VAL A 153 16.49 -5.51 5.81
C VAL A 153 17.15 -4.14 5.74
N ASP A 154 18.42 -4.15 5.37
CA ASP A 154 19.26 -2.95 5.26
C ASP A 154 19.11 -2.34 3.86
N LEU A 155 18.15 -1.46 3.70
CA LEU A 155 17.88 -0.68 2.49
C LEU A 155 17.67 0.79 2.87
N ASP A 156 18.09 1.69 1.98
CA ASP A 156 17.92 3.13 2.18
C ASP A 156 16.48 3.49 2.60
N PHE A 157 16.34 4.49 3.47
CA PHE A 157 15.04 4.92 3.98
C PHE A 157 14.07 5.30 2.86
N HIS A 158 14.56 5.89 1.78
CA HIS A 158 13.77 6.33 0.63
C HIS A 158 13.50 5.22 -0.39
N THR A 159 13.98 4.00 -0.17
CA THR A 159 13.64 2.85 -1.01
C THR A 159 12.14 2.58 -0.99
N GLN A 160 11.57 2.27 -2.16
CA GLN A 160 10.16 1.95 -2.33
C GLN A 160 9.75 0.77 -1.44
N ILE A 161 8.59 0.86 -0.79
CA ILE A 161 8.17 -0.08 0.28
C ILE A 161 8.03 -1.52 -0.23
N ALA A 162 7.61 -1.76 -1.49
CA ALA A 162 7.55 -3.12 -2.03
C ALA A 162 8.94 -3.77 -2.06
N LEU A 163 9.98 -3.01 -2.40
CA LEU A 163 11.36 -3.49 -2.39
C LEU A 163 11.85 -3.77 -0.97
N LYS A 164 11.52 -2.90 -0.02
CA LYS A 164 11.83 -3.14 1.41
C LYS A 164 11.18 -4.42 1.92
N ASN A 165 9.92 -4.66 1.58
CA ASN A 165 9.25 -5.90 1.96
C ASN A 165 9.94 -7.11 1.30
N CYS A 166 10.22 -7.05 0.01
CA CYS A 166 10.93 -8.13 -0.72
C CYS A 166 12.37 -8.32 -0.24
N GLY A 167 12.98 -7.35 0.45
CA GLY A 167 14.29 -7.45 1.06
C GLY A 167 14.42 -8.61 2.09
N LEU A 168 13.31 -9.10 2.64
CA LEU A 168 13.30 -10.33 3.43
C LEU A 168 13.90 -11.52 2.65
N LEU A 169 13.68 -11.60 1.34
CA LEU A 169 14.20 -12.67 0.51
C LEU A 169 15.74 -12.67 0.44
N SER A 170 16.37 -11.51 0.52
CA SER A 170 17.83 -11.40 0.62
C SER A 170 18.34 -12.00 1.94
N ILE A 171 17.62 -11.77 3.05
CA ILE A 171 17.92 -12.40 4.35
C ILE A 171 17.80 -13.94 4.23
N LEU A 172 16.87 -14.43 3.42
CA LEU A 172 16.66 -15.86 3.18
C LEU A 172 17.61 -16.45 2.11
N GLY A 173 18.59 -15.69 1.63
CA GLY A 173 19.55 -16.14 0.61
C GLY A 173 18.94 -16.31 -0.80
N LYS A 174 17.78 -15.71 -1.06
CA LYS A 174 17.03 -15.79 -2.32
C LYS A 174 16.61 -14.39 -2.82
N PRO A 175 17.55 -13.45 -3.03
CA PRO A 175 17.22 -12.14 -3.53
C PRO A 175 16.48 -12.21 -4.86
N VAL A 176 15.54 -11.30 -5.09
CA VAL A 176 14.79 -11.18 -6.35
C VAL A 176 15.04 -9.82 -6.98
N PRO A 177 15.07 -9.73 -8.32
CA PRO A 177 15.17 -8.45 -9.02
C PRO A 177 13.91 -7.60 -8.82
N SER A 178 14.06 -6.29 -8.97
CA SER A 178 13.01 -5.31 -8.66
C SER A 178 11.73 -5.48 -9.50
N ASP A 179 11.85 -5.91 -10.75
CA ASP A 179 10.72 -6.17 -11.65
C ASP A 179 9.82 -7.32 -11.18
N MET A 180 10.37 -8.28 -10.44
CA MET A 180 9.61 -9.35 -9.80
C MET A 180 8.85 -8.89 -8.54
N CYS A 181 9.10 -7.67 -8.08
CA CYS A 181 8.41 -7.08 -6.92
C CYS A 181 7.14 -6.28 -7.29
N ARG A 182 6.54 -6.54 -8.47
CA ARG A 182 5.27 -5.90 -8.88
C ARG A 182 4.15 -6.27 -7.91
N PRO A 183 3.46 -5.27 -7.31
CA PRO A 183 2.32 -5.52 -6.45
C PRO A 183 1.11 -6.07 -7.22
N TYR A 184 0.19 -6.68 -6.51
CA TYR A 184 -1.09 -7.15 -7.03
C TYR A 184 -2.19 -6.94 -5.99
N ILE A 185 -3.44 -7.04 -6.43
CA ILE A 185 -4.60 -7.04 -5.54
C ILE A 185 -5.20 -8.45 -5.54
N PRO A 186 -5.37 -9.08 -4.36
CA PRO A 186 -5.97 -10.42 -4.27
C PRO A 186 -7.35 -10.44 -4.92
N PRO A 187 -7.69 -11.47 -5.71
CA PRO A 187 -9.01 -11.58 -6.34
C PRO A 187 -10.13 -11.64 -5.30
N MET A 188 -11.18 -10.88 -5.53
CA MET A 188 -12.39 -10.86 -4.70
C MET A 188 -13.63 -11.04 -5.58
N PRO A 189 -14.79 -11.42 -5.00
CA PRO A 189 -16.04 -11.45 -5.75
C PRO A 189 -16.32 -10.13 -6.45
N VAL A 190 -16.78 -10.21 -7.69
CA VAL A 190 -17.07 -9.06 -8.55
C VAL A 190 -18.59 -9.03 -8.82
N SER A 191 -19.19 -7.87 -8.62
CA SER A 191 -20.62 -7.70 -8.88
C SER A 191 -20.95 -7.74 -10.38
N PRO A 192 -22.14 -8.24 -10.79
CA PRO A 192 -22.55 -8.23 -12.19
C PRO A 192 -22.53 -6.84 -12.82
N ALA A 193 -22.88 -5.80 -12.05
CA ALA A 193 -22.83 -4.41 -12.51
C ALA A 193 -21.42 -3.97 -12.92
N ILE A 194 -20.41 -4.34 -12.14
CA ILE A 194 -19.01 -4.06 -12.48
C ILE A 194 -18.56 -4.85 -13.72
N LEU A 195 -18.94 -6.13 -13.84
CA LEU A 195 -18.61 -6.93 -15.02
C LEU A 195 -19.20 -6.33 -16.30
N GLN A 196 -20.48 -5.93 -16.28
CA GLN A 196 -21.13 -5.24 -17.40
C GLN A 196 -20.43 -3.91 -17.71
N PHE A 197 -20.11 -3.14 -16.68
CA PHE A 197 -19.48 -1.85 -16.85
C PHE A 197 -18.08 -1.95 -17.49
N ILE A 198 -17.21 -2.83 -17.00
CA ILE A 198 -15.85 -3.01 -17.58
C ILE A 198 -15.91 -3.55 -19.02
N THR A 199 -16.95 -4.32 -19.35
CA THR A 199 -17.17 -4.78 -20.73
C THR A 199 -17.58 -3.61 -21.63
N SER A 200 -18.42 -2.69 -21.16
CA SER A 200 -18.84 -1.50 -21.93
C SER A 200 -17.70 -0.48 -22.16
N LEU A 201 -16.62 -0.55 -21.38
CA LEU A 201 -15.44 0.31 -21.53
C LEU A 201 -14.43 -0.20 -22.56
N SER A 202 -14.60 -1.41 -23.11
CA SER A 202 -13.55 -2.11 -23.87
C SER A 202 -13.09 -1.37 -25.12
N ASP A 203 -13.94 -0.54 -25.75
CA ASP A 203 -13.64 0.12 -27.02
C ASP A 203 -13.31 1.63 -26.89
N ARG A 204 -13.28 2.15 -25.68
CA ARG A 204 -13.07 3.59 -25.43
C ARG A 204 -12.08 3.84 -24.32
N PRO A 205 -10.80 4.14 -24.63
CA PRO A 205 -9.82 4.48 -23.61
C PRO A 205 -10.24 5.75 -22.86
N CYS A 206 -10.65 5.61 -21.60
CA CYS A 206 -11.00 6.72 -20.74
C CYS A 206 -9.86 7.06 -19.77
N ILE A 207 -9.86 8.28 -19.25
CA ILE A 207 -8.92 8.74 -18.23
C ILE A 207 -9.58 8.55 -16.86
N GLY A 208 -8.96 7.74 -16.01
CA GLY A 208 -9.42 7.60 -14.63
C GLY A 208 -9.00 8.81 -13.79
N ILE A 209 -9.91 9.32 -12.96
CA ILE A 209 -9.59 10.30 -11.92
C ILE A 209 -10.06 9.78 -10.57
N ASN A 210 -9.19 9.78 -9.57
CA ASN A 210 -9.54 9.45 -8.20
C ASN A 210 -9.65 10.72 -7.37
N ILE A 211 -10.84 11.02 -6.86
CA ILE A 211 -11.11 12.24 -6.11
C ILE A 211 -10.91 12.09 -4.60
N SER A 212 -10.71 10.86 -4.12
CA SER A 212 -10.57 10.56 -2.70
C SER A 212 -9.15 10.69 -2.20
N ALA A 213 -9.00 11.07 -0.95
CA ALA A 213 -7.71 11.17 -0.29
C ALA A 213 -7.76 10.65 1.16
N GLY A 214 -6.61 10.19 1.66
CA GLY A 214 -6.48 9.66 3.02
C GLY A 214 -6.32 10.72 4.13
N GLY A 215 -6.46 12.00 3.81
CA GLY A 215 -6.33 13.11 4.77
C GLY A 215 -6.57 14.47 4.12
N ALA A 216 -7.01 15.43 4.92
CA ALA A 216 -7.44 16.75 4.46
C ALA A 216 -6.40 17.51 3.60
N THR A 217 -5.11 17.30 3.87
CA THR A 217 -4.03 17.97 3.10
C THR A 217 -3.79 17.37 1.72
N ARG A 218 -4.36 16.20 1.43
CA ARG A 218 -4.14 15.48 0.17
C ARG A 218 -5.29 15.62 -0.82
N TYR A 219 -6.40 16.26 -0.46
CA TYR A 219 -7.50 16.51 -1.40
C TYR A 219 -7.11 17.55 -2.45
N TRP A 220 -7.44 17.24 -3.70
CA TRP A 220 -7.46 18.22 -4.78
C TRP A 220 -8.87 18.78 -4.91
N THR A 221 -9.02 20.06 -5.29
CA THR A 221 -10.32 20.73 -5.23
C THR A 221 -11.27 20.25 -6.33
N GLU A 222 -12.58 20.31 -6.06
CA GLU A 222 -13.60 20.01 -7.08
C GLU A 222 -13.47 20.93 -8.30
N GLU A 223 -13.14 22.21 -8.06
CA GLU A 223 -12.88 23.18 -9.15
C GLU A 223 -11.73 22.73 -10.07
N ASN A 224 -10.63 22.24 -9.50
CA ASN A 224 -9.49 21.77 -10.27
C ASN A 224 -9.85 20.51 -11.08
N TRP A 225 -10.65 19.58 -10.50
CA TRP A 225 -11.16 18.42 -11.24
C TRP A 225 -12.05 18.84 -12.41
N LEU A 226 -12.92 19.84 -12.23
CA LEU A 226 -13.75 20.40 -13.29
C LEU A 226 -12.91 21.07 -14.39
N LYS A 227 -11.90 21.85 -14.02
CA LYS A 227 -10.97 22.47 -14.99
C LYS A 227 -10.24 21.39 -15.81
N LEU A 228 -9.73 20.33 -15.15
CA LEU A 228 -9.05 19.23 -15.83
C LEU A 228 -9.96 18.55 -16.84
N THR A 229 -11.18 18.15 -16.46
CA THR A 229 -12.09 17.42 -17.33
C THR A 229 -12.56 18.29 -18.53
N ARG A 230 -12.82 19.58 -18.30
CA ARG A 230 -13.23 20.53 -19.32
C ARG A 230 -12.11 20.87 -20.32
N ALA A 231 -10.85 20.73 -19.92
CA ALA A 231 -9.70 20.98 -20.82
C ALA A 231 -9.57 19.89 -21.91
N PHE A 232 -10.28 18.75 -21.78
CA PHE A 232 -10.23 17.64 -22.72
C PHE A 232 -11.65 17.20 -23.12
N PRO A 233 -12.44 18.06 -23.81
CA PRO A 233 -13.84 17.77 -24.13
C PRO A 233 -13.98 16.55 -25.07
N GLU A 234 -12.95 16.23 -25.85
CA GLU A 234 -12.90 15.07 -26.74
C GLU A 234 -12.53 13.76 -26.05
N ARG A 235 -12.09 13.80 -24.78
CA ARG A 235 -11.72 12.62 -23.98
C ARG A 235 -12.80 12.27 -22.99
N GLN A 236 -12.96 10.98 -22.78
CA GLN A 236 -13.85 10.48 -21.71
C GLN A 236 -13.08 10.31 -20.40
N PHE A 237 -13.73 10.71 -19.31
CA PHE A 237 -13.22 10.53 -17.96
C PHE A 237 -14.09 9.56 -17.18
N LEU A 238 -13.49 8.96 -16.15
CA LEU A 238 -14.16 8.08 -15.22
C LEU A 238 -13.76 8.49 -13.80
N VAL A 239 -14.76 8.74 -12.94
CA VAL A 239 -14.51 9.18 -11.55
C VAL A 239 -14.53 7.99 -10.61
N LEU A 240 -13.46 7.81 -9.87
CA LEU A 240 -13.34 6.87 -8.76
C LEU A 240 -13.42 7.63 -7.44
N SER A 241 -14.13 7.08 -6.46
CA SER A 241 -14.27 7.69 -5.14
C SER A 241 -14.39 6.63 -4.04
N ALA A 242 -13.98 6.97 -2.83
CA ALA A 242 -14.37 6.24 -1.64
C ALA A 242 -15.85 6.55 -1.29
N PRO A 243 -16.48 5.75 -0.42
CA PRO A 243 -17.87 5.98 -0.03
C PRO A 243 -18.18 7.37 0.54
N THR A 244 -17.19 8.02 1.14
CA THR A 244 -17.33 9.36 1.73
C THR A 244 -17.45 10.49 0.70
N GLU A 245 -16.97 10.28 -0.54
CA GLU A 245 -17.00 11.27 -1.62
C GLU A 245 -18.04 10.97 -2.71
N ARG A 246 -19.03 10.09 -2.45
CA ARG A 246 -20.10 9.73 -3.42
C ARG A 246 -20.86 10.93 -3.95
N GLU A 247 -21.20 11.88 -3.08
CA GLU A 247 -21.92 13.09 -3.48
C GLU A 247 -21.08 13.97 -4.40
N GLN A 248 -19.79 14.10 -4.11
CA GLN A 248 -18.85 14.85 -4.97
C GLN A 248 -18.71 14.16 -6.33
N LYS A 249 -18.57 12.83 -6.35
CA LYS A 249 -18.56 12.04 -7.59
C LYS A 249 -19.82 12.31 -8.41
N ALA A 250 -21.00 12.19 -7.81
CA ALA A 250 -22.27 12.41 -8.49
C ALA A 250 -22.44 13.86 -9.02
N ARG A 251 -21.87 14.87 -8.32
CA ARG A 251 -21.85 16.24 -8.84
C ARG A 251 -20.96 16.36 -10.08
N LEU A 252 -19.75 15.80 -10.05
CA LEU A 252 -18.84 15.83 -11.20
C LEU A 252 -19.46 15.13 -12.42
N GLU A 253 -20.04 13.94 -12.24
CA GLU A 253 -20.72 13.18 -13.31
C GLU A 253 -21.88 13.95 -13.94
N ARG A 254 -22.60 14.77 -13.16
CA ARG A 254 -23.71 15.60 -13.68
C ARG A 254 -23.24 16.87 -14.39
N HIS A 255 -22.14 17.47 -13.96
CA HIS A 255 -21.68 18.76 -14.48
C HIS A 255 -20.73 18.65 -15.68
N CYS A 256 -20.21 17.47 -15.98
CA CYS A 256 -19.27 17.24 -17.08
C CYS A 256 -19.81 16.14 -18.00
N PRO A 257 -20.25 16.50 -19.23
CA PRO A 257 -20.86 15.53 -20.16
C PRO A 257 -19.86 14.49 -20.68
N ASN A 258 -18.56 14.75 -20.55
CA ASN A 258 -17.50 13.84 -20.92
C ASN A 258 -17.05 12.92 -19.74
N ILE A 259 -17.74 12.93 -18.62
CA ILE A 259 -17.54 11.95 -17.54
C ILE A 259 -18.55 10.80 -17.70
N ILE A 260 -18.03 9.59 -17.81
CA ILE A 260 -18.84 8.36 -17.83
C ILE A 260 -19.31 8.04 -16.42
N PRO A 261 -20.61 7.99 -16.13
CA PRO A 261 -21.11 7.52 -14.84
C PRO A 261 -20.65 6.09 -14.58
N SER A 262 -20.06 5.86 -13.40
CA SER A 262 -19.51 4.56 -13.04
C SER A 262 -20.20 3.98 -11.80
N PRO A 263 -20.39 2.64 -11.72
CA PRO A 263 -20.98 2.01 -10.56
C PRO A 263 -20.05 2.13 -9.34
N GLU A 264 -20.64 2.01 -8.15
CA GLU A 264 -19.88 1.92 -6.93
C GLU A 264 -19.17 0.57 -6.84
N THR A 265 -17.94 0.58 -6.33
CA THR A 265 -17.16 -0.63 -6.10
C THR A 265 -17.32 -1.10 -4.65
N ALA A 266 -17.58 -2.40 -4.48
CA ALA A 266 -17.72 -3.01 -3.17
C ALA A 266 -16.35 -3.30 -2.49
N ASN A 267 -15.29 -3.41 -3.27
CA ASN A 267 -13.95 -3.75 -2.80
C ASN A 267 -12.87 -3.20 -3.74
N LEU A 268 -11.63 -3.26 -3.27
CA LEU A 268 -10.49 -2.72 -4.03
C LEU A 268 -10.16 -3.53 -5.29
N TYR A 269 -10.56 -4.81 -5.36
CA TYR A 269 -10.36 -5.63 -6.56
C TYR A 269 -11.26 -5.16 -7.71
N GLU A 270 -12.53 -4.83 -7.43
CA GLU A 270 -13.42 -4.21 -8.42
C GLU A 270 -12.85 -2.87 -8.93
N THR A 271 -12.34 -2.05 -8.00
CA THR A 271 -11.66 -0.79 -8.36
C THR A 271 -10.46 -1.04 -9.28
N ASN A 272 -9.65 -2.06 -8.99
CA ASN A 272 -8.51 -2.43 -9.82
C ASN A 272 -8.93 -2.88 -11.23
N LEU A 273 -10.03 -3.62 -11.36
CA LEU A 273 -10.55 -4.03 -12.66
C LEU A 273 -10.99 -2.83 -13.52
N ILE A 274 -11.64 -1.83 -12.89
CA ILE A 274 -12.02 -0.59 -13.57
C ILE A 274 -10.77 0.20 -13.98
N VAL A 275 -9.82 0.40 -13.07
CA VAL A 275 -8.56 1.09 -13.36
C VAL A 275 -7.82 0.42 -14.51
N GLY A 276 -7.79 -0.91 -14.55
CA GLY A 276 -7.20 -1.67 -15.65
C GLY A 276 -7.82 -1.44 -17.04
N LYS A 277 -8.96 -0.77 -17.12
CA LYS A 277 -9.62 -0.34 -18.37
C LYS A 277 -9.37 1.13 -18.72
N THR A 278 -8.70 1.88 -17.86
CA THR A 278 -8.34 3.27 -18.16
C THR A 278 -7.02 3.36 -18.92
N ALA A 279 -6.87 4.37 -19.76
CA ALA A 279 -5.60 4.64 -20.45
C ALA A 279 -4.55 5.24 -19.51
N LEU A 280 -5.00 5.95 -18.48
CA LEU A 280 -4.18 6.63 -17.49
C LEU A 280 -5.02 6.91 -16.24
N LEU A 281 -4.38 6.99 -15.08
CA LEU A 281 -5.02 7.40 -13.82
C LEU A 281 -4.40 8.70 -13.30
N VAL A 282 -5.24 9.68 -12.92
CA VAL A 282 -4.81 10.87 -12.15
C VAL A 282 -5.32 10.70 -10.71
N THR A 283 -4.44 10.77 -9.72
CA THR A 283 -4.81 10.50 -8.32
C THR A 283 -3.94 11.28 -7.33
N PRO A 284 -4.50 11.81 -6.25
CA PRO A 284 -3.69 12.17 -5.10
C PRO A 284 -2.88 10.99 -4.56
N ASP A 285 -1.85 11.27 -3.76
CA ASP A 285 -1.05 10.26 -3.05
C ASP A 285 -1.94 9.42 -2.09
N THR A 286 -2.43 8.31 -2.61
CA THR A 286 -3.31 7.35 -1.94
C THR A 286 -2.98 5.92 -2.38
N ALA A 287 -3.72 4.95 -1.85
CA ALA A 287 -3.64 3.56 -2.30
C ALA A 287 -3.86 3.40 -3.82
N MET A 288 -4.54 4.36 -4.47
CA MET A 288 -4.83 4.32 -5.91
C MET A 288 -3.57 4.42 -6.78
N VAL A 289 -2.51 5.07 -6.29
CA VAL A 289 -1.18 5.05 -6.94
C VAL A 289 -0.67 3.61 -7.09
N HIS A 290 -0.89 2.80 -6.06
CA HIS A 290 -0.47 1.39 -6.05
C HIS A 290 -1.44 0.50 -6.82
N VAL A 291 -2.72 0.84 -6.87
CA VAL A 291 -3.70 0.18 -7.77
C VAL A 291 -3.28 0.34 -9.23
N ALA A 292 -2.87 1.55 -9.65
CA ALA A 292 -2.33 1.76 -10.99
C ALA A 292 -1.07 0.89 -11.24
N SER A 293 -0.19 0.78 -10.24
CA SER A 293 0.99 -0.09 -10.31
C SER A 293 0.63 -1.58 -10.48
N CYS A 294 -0.45 -2.04 -9.82
CA CYS A 294 -0.98 -3.41 -9.98
C CYS A 294 -1.52 -3.65 -11.39
N SER A 295 -2.27 -2.70 -11.92
CA SER A 295 -2.92 -2.79 -13.23
C SER A 295 -1.97 -2.53 -14.41
N GLY A 296 -0.76 -2.02 -14.15
CA GLY A 296 0.19 -1.65 -15.21
C GLY A 296 -0.17 -0.36 -15.94
N ILE A 297 -1.04 0.48 -15.37
CA ILE A 297 -1.59 1.69 -15.99
C ILE A 297 -0.69 2.90 -15.68
N PRO A 298 -0.40 3.76 -16.68
CA PRO A 298 0.28 5.03 -16.46
C PRO A 298 -0.44 5.87 -15.40
N VAL A 299 0.30 6.61 -14.57
CA VAL A 299 -0.29 7.39 -13.48
C VAL A 299 0.33 8.78 -13.31
N ILE A 300 -0.53 9.78 -13.11
CA ILE A 300 -0.14 11.09 -12.60
C ILE A 300 -0.51 11.12 -11.12
N GLY A 301 0.50 11.15 -10.26
CA GLY A 301 0.34 11.23 -8.81
C GLY A 301 0.48 12.66 -8.31
N LEU A 302 -0.47 13.12 -7.50
CA LEU A 302 -0.45 14.45 -6.88
C LEU A 302 0.04 14.32 -5.43
N TYR A 303 1.22 14.87 -5.15
CA TYR A 303 1.90 14.69 -3.87
C TYR A 303 2.05 16.02 -3.11
N GLY A 304 1.98 15.94 -1.78
CA GLY A 304 2.46 17.01 -0.92
C GLY A 304 4.00 17.11 -0.91
N ILE A 305 4.52 18.11 -0.22
CA ILE A 305 5.98 18.40 -0.16
C ILE A 305 6.81 17.34 0.59
N ALA A 306 6.21 16.38 1.28
CA ALA A 306 6.93 15.41 2.10
C ALA A 306 7.74 14.43 1.23
N ALA A 307 9.06 14.58 1.18
CA ALA A 307 9.97 13.78 0.38
C ALA A 307 9.85 12.26 0.63
N GLN A 308 9.54 11.86 1.86
CA GLN A 308 9.34 10.45 2.21
C GLN A 308 8.13 9.83 1.51
N ASP A 309 7.03 10.58 1.29
CA ASP A 309 5.85 10.09 0.60
C ASP A 309 6.14 9.94 -0.90
N GLN A 310 6.91 10.88 -1.45
CA GLN A 310 7.34 10.87 -2.86
C GLN A 310 8.29 9.72 -3.21
N SER A 311 9.19 9.35 -2.32
CA SER A 311 10.20 8.32 -2.60
C SER A 311 9.71 6.91 -2.28
N ARG A 312 9.10 6.72 -1.12
CA ARG A 312 8.74 5.42 -0.57
C ARG A 312 7.44 4.87 -1.11
N PHE A 313 6.51 5.78 -1.44
CA PHE A 313 5.15 5.45 -1.94
C PHE A 313 4.93 5.90 -3.38
N ARG A 314 6.02 6.14 -4.15
CA ARG A 314 5.91 6.44 -5.58
C ARG A 314 5.25 5.30 -6.35
N PRO A 315 4.67 5.59 -7.52
CA PRO A 315 4.24 4.55 -8.45
C PRO A 315 5.40 3.59 -8.77
N PHE A 316 5.09 2.32 -8.93
CA PHE A 316 6.12 1.30 -9.06
C PHE A 316 5.91 0.41 -10.28
N LEU A 317 6.94 0.29 -11.13
CA LEU A 317 6.96 -0.49 -12.37
C LEU A 317 5.87 -0.08 -13.38
N VAL A 318 5.54 1.21 -13.41
CA VAL A 318 4.64 1.83 -14.40
C VAL A 318 5.16 3.19 -14.83
N THR A 319 4.80 3.60 -16.05
CA THR A 319 5.04 4.98 -16.51
C THR A 319 4.32 5.95 -15.60
N HIS A 320 5.00 7.00 -15.12
CA HIS A 320 4.36 7.92 -14.19
C HIS A 320 4.93 9.33 -14.26
N ARG A 321 4.12 10.28 -13.77
CA ARG A 321 4.52 11.63 -13.42
C ARG A 321 4.12 11.89 -11.97
N MET A 322 4.99 12.57 -11.26
CA MET A 322 4.74 12.98 -9.87
C MET A 322 4.72 14.49 -9.81
N LEU A 323 3.54 15.06 -9.56
CA LEU A 323 3.36 16.49 -9.39
C LEU A 323 3.44 16.82 -7.90
N ILE A 324 4.45 17.59 -7.55
CA ILE A 324 4.72 17.94 -6.15
C ILE A 324 4.15 19.32 -5.88
N SER A 325 3.32 19.40 -4.87
CA SER A 325 2.78 20.69 -4.42
C SER A 325 3.90 21.63 -3.94
N PRO A 326 3.81 22.92 -4.26
CA PRO A 326 4.73 23.92 -3.71
C PRO A 326 4.55 24.08 -2.19
N THR A 327 3.45 23.58 -1.63
CA THR A 327 3.13 23.61 -0.20
C THR A 327 2.87 22.20 0.36
N ALA A 328 2.44 22.11 1.61
CA ALA A 328 1.99 20.83 2.18
C ALA A 328 0.61 20.38 1.66
N LEU A 329 -0.10 21.22 0.88
CA LEU A 329 -1.48 20.99 0.47
C LEU A 329 -1.54 20.61 -1.02
N VAL A 330 -2.04 19.44 -1.35
CA VAL A 330 -2.20 18.97 -2.75
C VAL A 330 -3.10 19.89 -3.57
N LYS A 331 -4.06 20.58 -2.94
CA LYS A 331 -4.93 21.57 -3.62
C LYS A 331 -4.18 22.71 -4.31
N ASP A 332 -2.92 22.97 -3.92
CA ASP A 332 -2.11 24.07 -4.46
C ASP A 332 -1.35 23.62 -5.73
N ILE A 333 -1.48 22.38 -6.17
CA ILE A 333 -1.12 21.94 -7.52
C ILE A 333 -2.17 22.48 -8.48
N THR A 334 -1.78 23.30 -9.46
CA THR A 334 -2.72 23.90 -10.40
C THR A 334 -3.27 22.90 -11.41
N ALA A 335 -4.49 23.12 -11.91
CA ALA A 335 -5.07 22.28 -12.96
C ALA A 335 -4.24 22.35 -14.25
N GLU A 336 -3.70 23.52 -14.58
CA GLU A 336 -2.86 23.77 -15.75
C GLU A 336 -1.62 22.87 -15.76
N HIS A 337 -0.98 22.70 -14.59
CA HIS A 337 0.18 21.83 -14.48
C HIS A 337 -0.20 20.36 -14.74
N VAL A 338 -1.33 19.90 -14.18
CA VAL A 338 -1.83 18.54 -14.43
C VAL A 338 -2.21 18.33 -15.91
N ILE A 339 -2.81 19.35 -16.55
CA ILE A 339 -3.18 19.33 -17.98
C ILE A 339 -1.94 19.17 -18.87
N VAL A 340 -0.86 19.91 -18.59
CA VAL A 340 0.40 19.79 -19.33
C VAL A 340 0.97 18.38 -19.25
N GLU A 341 1.07 17.82 -18.04
CA GLU A 341 1.62 16.47 -17.84
C GLU A 341 0.72 15.37 -18.43
N LEU A 342 -0.60 15.59 -18.41
CA LEU A 342 -1.56 14.69 -19.04
C LEU A 342 -1.37 14.66 -20.56
N ASN A 343 -1.21 15.81 -21.21
CA ASN A 343 -0.91 15.90 -22.64
C ASN A 343 0.37 15.16 -23.00
N LEU A 344 1.45 15.36 -22.21
CA LEU A 344 2.74 14.68 -22.44
C LEU A 344 2.60 13.15 -22.34
N LEU A 345 1.83 12.64 -21.38
CA LEU A 345 1.62 11.18 -21.25
C LEU A 345 0.68 10.61 -22.31
N LEU A 346 -0.23 11.40 -22.85
CA LEU A 346 -1.11 11.01 -23.94
C LEU A 346 -0.47 11.12 -25.33
N GLY A 347 0.78 11.58 -25.42
CA GLY A 347 1.52 11.71 -26.69
C GLY A 347 1.08 12.91 -27.55
N LYS A 348 0.60 13.97 -26.93
CA LYS A 348 0.23 15.25 -27.59
C LYS A 348 1.29 16.31 -27.34
#